data_03611e2b64b97a868e445e87c75e39be
#
_entry.id   03611e2b64b97a868e445e87c75e39be
#
_cell.length_a   1.000
_cell.length_b   1.000
_cell.length_c   1.000
_cell.angle_alpha   90.00
_cell.angle_beta   90.00
_cell.angle_gamma   90.00
#
_symmetry.space_group_name_H-M   'P 1'
#
loop_
_entity.id
_entity.type
_entity.pdbx_description
1 polymer ?
#
loop_
_entity_poly.entity_id
_entity_poly.type
_entity_poly.pdbx_seq_one_letter_code
_entity_poly.pdbx_strand_id
1 'polypeptide(L)'
;MSGDAIVWADPQRGQAFADWLAAIGPVHRLRSATLRPASADASFRRYFRIDGAGEGDGDGASFILMDAPPTLEDCKPFVKVAALLSDAGVAAPQVLAWDEPAGFMLLTDLGAQTLMELIAPPADIGTLAQPTALQHRLYLQAVDALIAWQLASKPGVLPAYDDALLSRELQLFPDWYVKQHRGLALDGGLQHKLDALFAQIKASNLNALGGARVFVHRDFMARNLMVMPGGRELHAVSDRGSSISGMGAISLGVLDFQDAVYGPITYDIASLVRDAFLSWDEDFVLDITVRYWEKARLAGLPVGDDFGEFYRAVEWMGLQRHLKILGIFARLTLRDGKPKYLLDTPRFIGYARATCARYRALGPLMVLLDEIEGNETRVGYTF
;
A
#
# COMPACT_ATOMS: atom_id res chain seq x y z
N MET A 1 21.27 -22.58 15.12
CA MET A 1 19.82 -22.46 14.94
C MET A 1 19.51 -23.10 13.59
N SER A 2 18.76 -24.23 13.58
CA SER A 2 18.43 -24.91 12.34
C SER A 2 17.45 -24.02 11.57
N GLY A 3 17.89 -23.45 10.44
CA GLY A 3 17.01 -22.73 9.53
C GLY A 3 15.93 -23.70 9.04
N ASP A 4 14.68 -23.24 9.03
CA ASP A 4 13.57 -24.04 8.47
C ASP A 4 13.92 -24.45 7.05
N ALA A 5 13.90 -25.76 6.80
CA ALA A 5 14.24 -26.32 5.50
C ALA A 5 13.22 -25.81 4.46
N ILE A 6 13.72 -25.28 3.35
CA ILE A 6 12.86 -24.83 2.26
C ILE A 6 12.17 -26.05 1.63
N VAL A 7 10.86 -26.12 1.78
CA VAL A 7 10.03 -27.18 1.22
C VAL A 7 9.52 -26.75 -0.16
N TRP A 8 9.70 -27.61 -1.16
CA TRP A 8 9.18 -27.45 -2.51
C TRP A 8 8.00 -28.40 -2.71
N ALA A 9 6.83 -27.87 -3.02
CA ALA A 9 5.66 -28.67 -3.38
C ALA A 9 5.88 -29.43 -4.70
N ASP A 10 6.63 -28.81 -5.63
CA ASP A 10 7.09 -29.41 -6.87
C ASP A 10 8.62 -29.59 -6.82
N PRO A 11 9.14 -30.85 -6.74
CA PRO A 11 10.56 -31.12 -6.72
C PRO A 11 11.31 -30.66 -7.97
N GLN A 12 10.67 -30.66 -9.17
CA GLN A 12 11.29 -30.22 -10.41
C GLN A 12 11.54 -28.70 -10.37
N ARG A 13 10.59 -27.93 -9.81
CA ARG A 13 10.79 -26.49 -9.60
C ARG A 13 11.91 -26.20 -8.59
N GLY A 14 11.99 -27.01 -7.54
CA GLY A 14 13.09 -26.93 -6.58
C GLY A 14 14.45 -27.16 -7.22
N GLN A 15 14.57 -28.15 -8.12
CA GLN A 15 15.79 -28.42 -8.86
C GLN A 15 16.11 -27.28 -9.83
N ALA A 16 15.14 -26.80 -10.62
CA ALA A 16 15.33 -25.67 -11.52
C ALA A 16 15.80 -24.40 -10.79
N PHE A 17 15.27 -24.11 -9.60
CA PHE A 17 15.72 -23.02 -8.75
C PHE A 17 17.16 -23.20 -8.28
N ALA A 18 17.54 -24.41 -7.85
CA ALA A 18 18.90 -24.75 -7.43
C ALA A 18 19.91 -24.60 -8.57
N ASP A 19 19.56 -25.06 -9.77
CA ASP A 19 20.40 -24.96 -10.98
C ASP A 19 20.59 -23.48 -11.37
N TRP A 20 19.50 -22.69 -11.36
CA TRP A 20 19.58 -21.25 -11.63
C TRP A 20 20.44 -20.52 -10.57
N LEU A 21 20.23 -20.82 -9.27
CA LEU A 21 21.03 -20.24 -8.19
C LEU A 21 22.53 -20.60 -8.34
N ALA A 22 22.84 -21.84 -8.72
CA ALA A 22 24.22 -22.25 -8.97
C ALA A 22 24.86 -21.47 -10.14
N ALA A 23 24.08 -21.15 -11.18
CA ALA A 23 24.55 -20.37 -12.32
C ALA A 23 24.83 -18.89 -11.97
N ILE A 24 23.94 -18.23 -11.21
CA ILE A 24 24.10 -16.80 -10.87
C ILE A 24 25.00 -16.57 -9.63
N GLY A 25 25.13 -17.59 -8.78
CA GLY A 25 25.84 -17.51 -7.50
C GLY A 25 27.27 -16.97 -7.61
N PRO A 26 28.12 -17.46 -8.53
CA PRO A 26 29.47 -16.95 -8.71
C PRO A 26 29.52 -15.49 -9.19
N VAL A 27 28.60 -15.09 -10.08
CA VAL A 27 28.52 -13.74 -10.66
C VAL A 27 28.21 -12.70 -9.59
N HIS A 28 27.24 -13.03 -8.72
CA HIS A 28 26.76 -12.14 -7.66
C HIS A 28 27.39 -12.45 -6.29
N ARG A 29 28.39 -13.34 -6.25
CA ARG A 29 29.13 -13.73 -5.03
C ARG A 29 28.19 -14.21 -3.92
N LEU A 30 27.15 -15.02 -4.24
CA LEU A 30 26.16 -15.49 -3.29
C LEU A 30 26.67 -16.68 -2.48
N ARG A 31 26.35 -16.71 -1.19
CA ARG A 31 26.65 -17.82 -0.27
C ARG A 31 25.43 -18.75 -0.16
N SER A 32 25.31 -19.73 -1.05
CA SER A 32 24.13 -20.62 -1.13
C SER A 32 23.77 -21.33 0.19
N ALA A 33 24.75 -21.57 1.06
CA ALA A 33 24.53 -22.15 2.40
C ALA A 33 23.74 -21.25 3.35
N THR A 34 23.59 -19.95 3.04
CA THR A 34 22.84 -18.98 3.87
C THR A 34 21.40 -18.79 3.41
N LEU A 35 20.96 -19.54 2.38
CA LEU A 35 19.60 -19.44 1.84
C LEU A 35 18.56 -19.80 2.92
N ARG A 36 17.59 -18.89 3.12
CA ARG A 36 16.54 -19.00 4.13
C ARG A 36 15.24 -18.32 3.67
N PRO A 37 14.07 -18.72 4.17
CA PRO A 37 12.83 -18.00 3.92
C PRO A 37 12.94 -16.53 4.37
N ALA A 38 12.43 -15.58 3.56
CA ALA A 38 12.41 -14.16 3.90
C ALA A 38 11.02 -13.72 4.37
N SER A 39 9.99 -13.97 3.57
CA SER A 39 8.61 -13.69 3.92
C SER A 39 7.67 -14.61 3.14
N ALA A 40 6.44 -14.79 3.66
CA ALA A 40 5.34 -15.40 2.94
C ALA A 40 4.38 -14.28 2.52
N ASP A 41 4.14 -14.13 1.23
CA ASP A 41 3.14 -13.22 0.68
C ASP A 41 1.77 -13.90 0.58
N ALA A 42 0.73 -13.09 0.37
CA ALA A 42 -0.62 -13.59 0.06
C ALA A 42 -0.76 -14.04 -1.41
N SER A 43 0.26 -13.82 -2.25
CA SER A 43 0.37 -14.24 -3.65
C SER A 43 1.01 -15.62 -3.79
N PHE A 44 1.16 -16.07 -5.05
CA PHE A 44 1.90 -17.28 -5.37
C PHE A 44 3.42 -17.09 -5.37
N ARG A 45 3.90 -15.89 -5.05
CA ARG A 45 5.32 -15.55 -4.94
C ARG A 45 5.89 -16.05 -3.64
N ARG A 46 7.12 -16.57 -3.72
CA ARG A 46 7.91 -16.97 -2.54
C ARG A 46 9.19 -16.16 -2.54
N TYR A 47 9.58 -15.75 -1.35
CA TYR A 47 10.77 -14.92 -1.17
C TYR A 47 11.74 -15.61 -0.24
N PHE A 48 13.00 -15.63 -0.64
CA PHE A 48 14.12 -16.18 0.13
C PHE A 48 15.19 -15.10 0.29
N ARG A 49 15.86 -15.11 1.41
CA ARG A 49 17.03 -14.25 1.67
C ARG A 49 18.29 -15.08 1.54
N ILE A 50 19.32 -14.48 0.96
CA ILE A 50 20.66 -15.06 0.77
C ILE A 50 21.70 -14.01 1.04
N ASP A 51 22.81 -14.38 1.67
CA ASP A 51 23.90 -13.45 1.95
C ASP A 51 24.93 -13.49 0.82
N GLY A 52 25.48 -12.34 0.46
CA GLY A 52 26.64 -12.22 -0.41
C GLY A 52 27.94 -12.39 0.36
N ALA A 53 29.02 -12.71 -0.35
CA ALA A 53 30.35 -12.69 0.22
C ALA A 53 30.82 -11.23 0.34
N GLY A 54 31.19 -10.81 1.53
CA GLY A 54 31.84 -9.52 1.79
C GLY A 54 33.30 -9.51 1.33
N GLU A 55 33.95 -8.35 1.39
CA GLU A 55 35.41 -8.25 1.25
C GLU A 55 36.03 -8.71 2.58
N GLY A 56 36.86 -9.78 2.52
CA GLY A 56 37.40 -10.45 3.72
C GLY A 56 36.37 -11.29 4.47
N ASP A 57 36.55 -11.47 5.77
CA ASP A 57 35.63 -12.24 6.64
C ASP A 57 34.39 -11.42 7.10
N GLY A 58 34.14 -10.26 6.49
CA GLY A 58 33.00 -9.40 6.82
C GLY A 58 31.68 -9.91 6.26
N ASP A 59 30.57 -9.55 6.92
CA ASP A 59 29.21 -9.78 6.40
C ASP A 59 29.02 -8.94 5.13
N GLY A 60 28.78 -9.62 4.00
CA GLY A 60 28.41 -9.01 2.74
C GLY A 60 26.97 -8.51 2.76
N ALA A 61 26.57 -7.81 1.69
CA ALA A 61 25.20 -7.42 1.49
C ALA A 61 24.29 -8.68 1.41
N SER A 62 23.06 -8.60 1.90
CA SER A 62 22.03 -9.62 1.65
C SER A 62 21.23 -9.30 0.40
N PHE A 63 20.66 -10.34 -0.19
CA PHE A 63 19.82 -10.28 -1.39
C PHE A 63 18.53 -11.06 -1.18
N ILE A 64 17.53 -10.74 -2.00
CA ILE A 64 16.27 -11.46 -2.05
C ILE A 64 16.19 -12.26 -3.35
N LEU A 65 15.85 -13.52 -3.23
CA LEU A 65 15.49 -14.39 -4.35
C LEU A 65 13.97 -14.51 -4.38
N MET A 66 13.36 -14.17 -5.51
CA MET A 66 11.92 -14.33 -5.74
C MET A 66 11.67 -15.53 -6.64
N ASP A 67 10.79 -16.40 -6.20
CA ASP A 67 10.22 -17.51 -6.96
C ASP A 67 8.76 -17.18 -7.31
N ALA A 68 8.49 -16.90 -8.58
CA ALA A 68 7.19 -16.51 -9.12
C ALA A 68 6.84 -17.40 -10.31
N PRO A 69 6.09 -18.51 -10.11
CA PRO A 69 5.78 -19.44 -11.18
C PRO A 69 5.06 -18.75 -12.35
N PRO A 70 5.58 -18.78 -13.59
CA PRO A 70 5.06 -18.01 -14.72
C PRO A 70 3.62 -18.36 -15.14
N THR A 71 3.15 -19.56 -14.77
CA THR A 71 1.75 -19.98 -14.98
C THR A 71 0.76 -19.32 -14.02
N LEU A 72 1.25 -18.72 -12.94
CA LEU A 72 0.44 -18.11 -11.87
C LEU A 72 0.72 -16.61 -11.71
N GLU A 73 1.92 -16.14 -12.10
CA GLU A 73 2.40 -14.77 -11.88
C GLU A 73 3.05 -14.18 -13.12
N ASP A 74 2.62 -13.02 -13.54
CA ASP A 74 3.33 -12.19 -14.53
C ASP A 74 4.28 -11.23 -13.82
N CYS A 75 5.59 -11.41 -14.04
CA CYS A 75 6.62 -10.58 -13.42
C CYS A 75 6.98 -9.32 -14.23
N LYS A 76 6.48 -9.14 -15.45
CA LYS A 76 6.79 -7.97 -16.28
C LYS A 76 6.38 -6.64 -15.63
N PRO A 77 5.17 -6.52 -15.01
CA PRO A 77 4.80 -5.32 -14.27
C PRO A 77 5.78 -5.02 -13.12
N PHE A 78 6.23 -6.04 -12.37
CA PHE A 78 7.20 -5.87 -11.29
C PHE A 78 8.51 -5.25 -11.82
N VAL A 79 9.11 -5.86 -12.85
CA VAL A 79 10.37 -5.38 -13.45
C VAL A 79 10.22 -3.96 -13.97
N LYS A 80 9.10 -3.66 -14.66
CA LYS A 80 8.82 -2.33 -15.21
C LYS A 80 8.70 -1.27 -14.12
N VAL A 81 7.92 -1.55 -13.07
CA VAL A 81 7.68 -0.55 -12.02
C VAL A 81 8.90 -0.38 -11.12
N ALA A 82 9.67 -1.45 -10.85
CA ALA A 82 10.95 -1.35 -10.14
C ALA A 82 11.91 -0.38 -10.86
N ALA A 83 12.01 -0.47 -12.18
CA ALA A 83 12.83 0.46 -12.97
C ALA A 83 12.29 1.91 -12.88
N LEU A 84 10.98 2.12 -12.98
CA LEU A 84 10.38 3.45 -12.85
C LEU A 84 10.60 4.08 -11.48
N LEU A 85 10.53 3.31 -10.39
CA LEU A 85 10.82 3.77 -9.03
C LEU A 85 12.31 4.15 -8.91
N SER A 86 13.21 3.33 -9.44
CA SER A 86 14.64 3.63 -9.47
C SER A 86 14.94 4.93 -10.23
N ASP A 87 14.33 5.12 -11.40
CA ASP A 87 14.47 6.34 -12.22
C ASP A 87 13.90 7.57 -11.49
N ALA A 88 12.89 7.39 -10.66
CA ALA A 88 12.32 8.43 -9.80
C ALA A 88 13.18 8.74 -8.56
N GLY A 89 14.28 8.02 -8.33
CA GLY A 89 15.09 8.14 -7.13
C GLY A 89 14.45 7.55 -5.87
N VAL A 90 13.39 6.77 -6.02
CA VAL A 90 12.71 6.08 -4.91
C VAL A 90 13.37 4.72 -4.69
N ALA A 91 13.78 4.44 -3.46
CA ALA A 91 14.36 3.15 -3.11
C ALA A 91 13.30 2.05 -3.23
N ALA A 92 13.59 1.07 -4.08
CA ALA A 92 12.78 -0.13 -4.30
C ALA A 92 13.71 -1.32 -4.63
N PRO A 93 13.27 -2.57 -4.50
CA PRO A 93 14.05 -3.71 -4.94
C PRO A 93 14.51 -3.57 -6.40
N GLN A 94 15.82 -3.59 -6.62
CA GLN A 94 16.40 -3.58 -7.95
C GLN A 94 16.54 -5.01 -8.46
N VAL A 95 16.17 -5.26 -9.71
CA VAL A 95 16.33 -6.57 -10.36
C VAL A 95 17.77 -6.72 -10.83
N LEU A 96 18.53 -7.58 -10.18
CA LEU A 96 19.95 -7.84 -10.47
C LEU A 96 20.13 -8.99 -11.48
N ALA A 97 19.25 -9.99 -11.42
CA ALA A 97 19.18 -11.07 -12.40
C ALA A 97 17.71 -11.53 -12.53
N TRP A 98 17.30 -11.93 -13.73
CA TRP A 98 15.97 -12.43 -14.01
C TRP A 98 15.99 -13.55 -15.03
N ASP A 99 15.46 -14.71 -14.64
CA ASP A 99 15.12 -15.80 -15.54
C ASP A 99 13.62 -15.70 -15.85
N GLU A 100 13.28 -14.98 -16.91
CA GLU A 100 11.87 -14.76 -17.29
C GLU A 100 11.11 -16.07 -17.55
N PRO A 101 11.65 -17.06 -18.33
CA PRO A 101 10.98 -18.31 -18.57
C PRO A 101 10.72 -19.15 -17.32
N ALA A 102 11.62 -19.11 -16.33
CA ALA A 102 11.46 -19.85 -15.08
C ALA A 102 10.75 -19.03 -13.99
N GLY A 103 10.73 -17.69 -14.10
CA GLY A 103 10.13 -16.79 -13.12
C GLY A 103 10.95 -16.67 -11.84
N PHE A 104 12.29 -16.72 -11.94
CA PHE A 104 13.19 -16.50 -10.81
C PHE A 104 13.86 -15.14 -10.93
N MET A 105 13.96 -14.41 -9.81
CA MET A 105 14.66 -13.13 -9.77
C MET A 105 15.62 -13.04 -8.58
N LEU A 106 16.74 -12.37 -8.80
CA LEU A 106 17.63 -11.87 -7.75
C LEU A 106 17.39 -10.37 -7.59
N LEU A 107 17.07 -9.96 -6.37
CA LEU A 107 16.72 -8.58 -6.03
C LEU A 107 17.66 -8.05 -4.96
N THR A 108 17.85 -6.72 -4.91
CA THR A 108 18.44 -6.07 -3.74
C THR A 108 17.54 -6.25 -2.52
N ASP A 109 18.17 -6.43 -1.35
CA ASP A 109 17.46 -6.55 -0.07
C ASP A 109 17.33 -5.17 0.60
N LEU A 110 16.12 -4.75 0.91
CA LEU A 110 15.83 -3.48 1.59
C LEU A 110 15.82 -3.62 3.13
N GLY A 111 16.19 -4.78 3.65
CA GLY A 111 16.20 -5.05 5.08
C GLY A 111 15.07 -5.96 5.55
N ALA A 112 14.91 -6.07 6.86
CA ALA A 112 13.99 -7.02 7.47
C ALA A 112 12.82 -6.37 8.23
N GLN A 113 12.80 -5.04 8.35
CA GLN A 113 11.82 -4.33 9.18
C GLN A 113 10.97 -3.38 8.33
N THR A 114 9.66 -3.53 8.41
CA THR A 114 8.71 -2.59 7.81
C THR A 114 8.52 -1.36 8.70
N LEU A 115 8.05 -0.27 8.10
CA LEU A 115 7.65 0.91 8.86
C LEU A 115 6.55 0.56 9.86
N MET A 116 5.59 -0.27 9.49
CA MET A 116 4.53 -0.71 10.39
C MET A 116 5.08 -1.43 11.63
N GLU A 117 6.03 -2.35 11.46
CA GLU A 117 6.65 -3.07 12.59
C GLU A 117 7.46 -2.14 13.50
N LEU A 118 8.06 -1.09 12.94
CA LEU A 118 8.81 -0.10 13.73
C LEU A 118 7.91 0.80 14.57
N ILE A 119 6.74 1.19 14.04
CA ILE A 119 5.90 2.22 14.65
C ILE A 119 4.69 1.67 15.41
N ALA A 120 4.29 0.42 15.15
CA ALA A 120 3.18 -0.24 15.83
C ALA A 120 3.70 -1.36 16.74
N PRO A 121 3.53 -1.26 18.07
CA PRO A 121 3.80 -2.39 18.96
C PRO A 121 2.91 -3.58 18.59
N PRO A 122 3.38 -4.83 18.71
CA PRO A 122 2.62 -6.02 18.31
C PRO A 122 1.26 -6.19 18.98
N ALA A 123 1.03 -5.55 20.14
CA ALA A 123 -0.21 -5.65 20.90
C ALA A 123 -1.26 -4.58 20.55
N ASP A 124 -0.92 -3.58 19.74
CA ASP A 124 -1.73 -2.38 19.52
C ASP A 124 -1.83 -2.01 18.04
N ILE A 125 -2.18 -2.96 17.21
CA ILE A 125 -2.48 -2.70 15.80
C ILE A 125 -3.90 -2.15 15.72
N GLY A 126 -4.06 -0.84 15.71
CA GLY A 126 -5.40 -0.29 15.59
C GLY A 126 -5.44 1.22 15.72
N THR A 127 -5.30 1.75 16.90
CA THR A 127 -5.38 3.18 17.14
C THR A 127 -4.14 3.67 17.85
N LEU A 128 -3.40 4.58 17.20
CA LEU A 128 -2.29 5.29 17.83
C LEU A 128 -2.81 6.68 18.24
N ALA A 129 -2.92 6.91 19.55
CA ALA A 129 -3.59 8.10 20.08
C ALA A 129 -2.77 9.38 19.86
N GLN A 130 -1.43 9.30 19.98
CA GLN A 130 -0.54 10.46 19.88
C GLN A 130 0.76 10.03 19.15
N PRO A 131 1.02 10.53 17.95
CA PRO A 131 2.22 10.18 17.21
C PRO A 131 3.48 10.76 17.87
N THR A 132 4.52 9.95 17.94
CA THR A 132 5.84 10.36 18.41
C THR A 132 6.56 11.20 17.35
N ALA A 133 7.58 11.97 17.75
CA ALA A 133 8.42 12.72 16.80
C ALA A 133 9.09 11.79 15.75
N LEU A 134 9.42 10.56 16.12
CA LEU A 134 9.95 9.57 15.17
C LEU A 134 8.91 9.17 14.12
N GLN A 135 7.70 8.82 14.53
CA GLN A 135 6.60 8.47 13.63
C GLN A 135 6.29 9.61 12.67
N HIS A 136 6.19 10.84 13.19
CA HIS A 136 6.00 12.02 12.36
C HIS A 136 7.10 12.19 11.29
N ARG A 137 8.38 12.09 11.69
CA ARG A 137 9.51 12.17 10.74
C ARG A 137 9.46 11.08 9.67
N LEU A 138 9.14 9.84 10.06
CA LEU A 138 9.05 8.72 9.12
C LEU A 138 7.90 8.89 8.12
N TYR A 139 6.76 9.44 8.56
CA TYR A 139 5.67 9.79 7.65
C TYR A 139 6.04 10.93 6.69
N LEU A 140 6.83 11.91 7.12
CA LEU A 140 7.35 12.94 6.22
C LEU A 140 8.34 12.36 5.19
N GLN A 141 9.15 11.38 5.55
CA GLN A 141 9.99 10.66 4.57
C GLN A 141 9.14 9.85 3.58
N ALA A 142 8.05 9.23 4.04
CA ALA A 142 7.10 8.56 3.15
C ALA A 142 6.45 9.55 2.17
N VAL A 143 6.08 10.75 2.64
CA VAL A 143 5.58 11.85 1.81
C VAL A 143 6.62 12.26 0.75
N ASP A 144 7.89 12.38 1.11
CA ASP A 144 8.96 12.75 0.17
C ASP A 144 9.16 11.67 -0.91
N ALA A 145 9.13 10.40 -0.54
CA ALA A 145 9.19 9.29 -1.49
C ALA A 145 7.96 9.27 -2.43
N LEU A 146 6.76 9.52 -1.89
CA LEU A 146 5.54 9.60 -2.67
C LEU A 146 5.59 10.74 -3.69
N ILE A 147 6.05 11.93 -3.29
CA ILE A 147 6.19 13.09 -4.19
C ILE A 147 7.21 12.78 -5.30
N ALA A 148 8.35 12.17 -4.98
CA ALA A 148 9.34 11.77 -5.98
C ALA A 148 8.75 10.79 -7.01
N TRP A 149 7.98 9.79 -6.56
CA TRP A 149 7.27 8.85 -7.41
C TRP A 149 6.26 9.57 -8.33
N GLN A 150 5.48 10.49 -7.79
CA GLN A 150 4.45 11.20 -8.53
C GLN A 150 5.04 12.20 -9.53
N LEU A 151 6.18 12.83 -9.24
CA LEU A 151 6.90 13.71 -10.17
C LEU A 151 7.43 12.98 -11.40
N ALA A 152 7.73 11.70 -11.29
CA ALA A 152 8.18 10.86 -12.41
C ALA A 152 7.05 10.46 -13.38
N SER A 153 5.81 10.87 -13.11
CA SER A 153 4.63 10.46 -13.85
C SER A 153 4.67 10.84 -15.33
N LYS A 154 4.31 9.87 -16.18
CA LYS A 154 4.17 10.05 -17.62
C LYS A 154 2.88 9.37 -18.09
N PRO A 155 1.98 10.08 -18.79
CA PRO A 155 0.78 9.47 -19.36
C PRO A 155 1.11 8.31 -20.30
N GLY A 156 0.31 7.24 -20.25
CA GLY A 156 0.45 6.08 -21.14
C GLY A 156 1.56 5.10 -20.75
N VAL A 157 2.34 5.37 -19.71
CA VAL A 157 3.39 4.47 -19.24
C VAL A 157 2.82 3.34 -18.36
N LEU A 158 1.96 3.67 -17.41
CA LEU A 158 1.24 2.70 -16.59
C LEU A 158 -0.22 2.57 -17.02
N PRO A 159 -0.90 1.45 -16.70
CA PRO A 159 -2.34 1.29 -16.94
C PRO A 159 -3.15 2.42 -16.30
N ALA A 160 -4.24 2.82 -16.92
CA ALA A 160 -5.10 3.85 -16.35
C ALA A 160 -5.88 3.34 -15.14
N TYR A 161 -5.96 4.16 -14.08
CA TYR A 161 -6.97 4.00 -13.04
C TYR A 161 -8.23 4.70 -13.50
N ASP A 162 -9.05 3.98 -14.24
CA ASP A 162 -10.26 4.46 -14.91
C ASP A 162 -11.54 4.09 -14.18
N ASP A 163 -12.69 4.45 -14.74
CA ASP A 163 -14.01 4.10 -14.20
C ASP A 163 -14.20 2.58 -14.06
N ALA A 164 -13.65 1.79 -14.99
CA ALA A 164 -13.80 0.35 -14.96
C ALA A 164 -13.02 -0.27 -13.78
N LEU A 165 -11.79 0.19 -13.50
CA LEU A 165 -11.00 -0.27 -12.37
C LEU A 165 -11.64 0.16 -11.05
N LEU A 166 -12.08 1.42 -10.96
CA LEU A 166 -12.75 1.95 -9.77
C LEU A 166 -14.06 1.20 -9.49
N SER A 167 -14.82 0.87 -10.53
CA SER A 167 -16.05 0.08 -10.42
C SER A 167 -15.77 -1.33 -9.89
N ARG A 168 -14.74 -2.00 -10.42
CA ARG A 168 -14.34 -3.33 -9.92
C ARG A 168 -13.94 -3.30 -8.43
N GLU A 169 -13.24 -2.25 -8.01
CA GLU A 169 -12.84 -2.09 -6.61
C GLU A 169 -14.04 -1.83 -5.70
N LEU A 170 -14.96 -0.94 -6.09
CA LEU A 170 -16.16 -0.65 -5.33
C LEU A 170 -17.12 -1.86 -5.25
N GLN A 171 -17.18 -2.67 -6.31
CA GLN A 171 -18.03 -3.86 -6.37
C GLN A 171 -17.67 -4.92 -5.32
N LEU A 172 -16.47 -4.90 -4.78
CA LEU A 172 -16.08 -5.79 -3.68
C LEU A 172 -16.94 -5.58 -2.43
N PHE A 173 -17.40 -4.36 -2.18
CA PHE A 173 -18.23 -4.05 -1.02
C PHE A 173 -19.60 -4.75 -1.07
N PRO A 174 -20.45 -4.57 -2.09
CA PRO A 174 -21.72 -5.29 -2.16
C PRO A 174 -21.55 -6.81 -2.29
N ASP A 175 -20.59 -7.28 -3.08
CA ASP A 175 -20.45 -8.72 -3.33
C ASP A 175 -19.99 -9.50 -2.10
N TRP A 176 -19.02 -8.97 -1.37
CA TRP A 176 -18.42 -9.69 -0.24
C TRP A 176 -18.88 -9.20 1.12
N TYR A 177 -18.91 -7.89 1.35
CA TYR A 177 -19.30 -7.37 2.66
C TYR A 177 -20.82 -7.44 2.86
N VAL A 178 -21.60 -6.87 1.94
CA VAL A 178 -23.07 -6.80 2.09
C VAL A 178 -23.69 -8.19 1.94
N LYS A 179 -23.41 -8.86 0.80
CA LYS A 179 -24.07 -10.12 0.45
C LYS A 179 -23.52 -11.30 1.24
N GLN A 180 -22.22 -11.51 1.27
CA GLN A 180 -21.62 -12.72 1.84
C GLN A 180 -21.42 -12.61 3.35
N HIS A 181 -20.99 -11.45 3.85
CA HIS A 181 -20.71 -11.27 5.28
C HIS A 181 -21.96 -10.87 6.06
N ARG A 182 -22.72 -9.86 5.58
CA ARG A 182 -23.95 -9.41 6.26
C ARG A 182 -25.19 -10.23 5.92
N GLY A 183 -25.12 -11.08 4.90
CA GLY A 183 -26.23 -11.95 4.48
C GLY A 183 -27.42 -11.21 3.87
N LEU A 184 -27.22 -9.96 3.42
CA LEU A 184 -28.30 -9.16 2.86
C LEU A 184 -28.46 -9.44 1.37
N ALA A 185 -29.70 -9.63 0.93
CA ALA A 185 -30.01 -9.77 -0.49
C ALA A 185 -29.85 -8.40 -1.18
N LEU A 186 -29.14 -8.38 -2.31
CA LEU A 186 -29.09 -7.21 -3.19
C LEU A 186 -30.37 -7.19 -4.03
N ASP A 187 -31.48 -6.77 -3.43
CA ASP A 187 -32.70 -6.51 -4.18
C ASP A 187 -32.56 -5.29 -5.09
N GLY A 188 -33.53 -5.07 -5.98
CA GLY A 188 -33.46 -3.97 -6.95
C GLY A 188 -33.38 -2.59 -6.28
N GLY A 189 -33.96 -2.43 -5.09
CA GLY A 189 -33.93 -1.17 -4.34
C GLY A 189 -32.54 -0.87 -3.77
N LEU A 190 -31.94 -1.86 -3.09
CA LEU A 190 -30.59 -1.75 -2.50
C LEU A 190 -29.54 -1.59 -3.61
N GLN A 191 -29.64 -2.38 -4.69
CA GLN A 191 -28.71 -2.26 -5.82
C GLN A 191 -28.79 -0.87 -6.46
N HIS A 192 -29.97 -0.32 -6.69
CA HIS A 192 -30.13 1.01 -7.25
C HIS A 192 -29.52 2.11 -6.36
N LYS A 193 -29.69 2.02 -5.03
CA LYS A 193 -29.05 2.93 -4.07
C LYS A 193 -27.53 2.86 -4.19
N LEU A 194 -26.94 1.66 -4.22
CA LEU A 194 -25.51 1.44 -4.35
C LEU A 194 -24.96 1.99 -5.67
N ASP A 195 -25.64 1.72 -6.79
CA ASP A 195 -25.22 2.19 -8.12
C ASP A 195 -25.18 3.72 -8.19
N ALA A 196 -26.19 4.40 -7.64
CA ALA A 196 -26.23 5.86 -7.59
C ALA A 196 -25.10 6.45 -6.75
N LEU A 197 -24.84 5.87 -5.56
CA LEU A 197 -23.76 6.28 -4.67
C LEU A 197 -22.39 6.01 -5.29
N PHE A 198 -22.19 4.87 -5.92
CA PHE A 198 -20.94 4.53 -6.58
C PHE A 198 -20.67 5.44 -7.78
N ALA A 199 -21.70 5.77 -8.56
CA ALA A 199 -21.57 6.75 -9.64
C ALA A 199 -21.11 8.12 -9.10
N GLN A 200 -21.65 8.57 -7.98
CA GLN A 200 -21.26 9.83 -7.33
C GLN A 200 -19.82 9.77 -6.79
N ILE A 201 -19.42 8.69 -6.10
CA ILE A 201 -18.06 8.50 -5.58
C ILE A 201 -17.05 8.45 -6.73
N LYS A 202 -17.35 7.70 -7.79
CA LYS A 202 -16.51 7.60 -8.98
C LYS A 202 -16.33 8.96 -9.65
N ALA A 203 -17.42 9.66 -9.90
CA ALA A 203 -17.38 11.00 -10.54
C ALA A 203 -16.56 11.98 -9.69
N SER A 204 -16.73 11.97 -8.35
CA SER A 204 -15.95 12.83 -7.45
C SER A 204 -14.45 12.51 -7.55
N ASN A 205 -14.06 11.23 -7.45
CA ASN A 205 -12.66 10.82 -7.41
C ASN A 205 -11.95 10.98 -8.77
N LEU A 206 -12.64 10.71 -9.87
CA LEU A 206 -12.06 10.81 -11.21
C LEU A 206 -11.93 12.26 -11.70
N ASN A 207 -12.78 13.18 -11.23
CA ASN A 207 -12.77 14.58 -11.64
C ASN A 207 -12.17 15.53 -10.60
N ALA A 208 -11.77 15.03 -9.44
CA ALA A 208 -11.12 15.84 -8.41
C ALA A 208 -9.90 16.58 -8.97
N LEU A 209 -9.71 17.81 -8.52
CA LEU A 209 -8.57 18.65 -8.89
C LEU A 209 -8.38 18.76 -10.42
N GLY A 210 -9.49 18.93 -11.16
CA GLY A 210 -9.46 19.00 -12.63
C GLY A 210 -9.08 17.68 -13.32
N GLY A 211 -9.25 16.55 -12.65
CA GLY A 211 -8.86 15.23 -13.15
C GLY A 211 -7.36 14.98 -13.11
N ALA A 212 -6.64 15.60 -12.16
CA ALA A 212 -5.20 15.42 -11.95
C ALA A 212 -4.80 13.94 -11.80
N ARG A 213 -3.84 13.52 -12.62
CA ARG A 213 -3.37 12.13 -12.68
C ARG A 213 -1.87 12.05 -12.51
N VAL A 214 -1.43 11.08 -11.73
CA VAL A 214 -0.03 10.76 -11.46
C VAL A 214 0.19 9.25 -11.45
N PHE A 215 1.42 8.79 -11.29
CA PHE A 215 1.67 7.41 -10.92
C PHE A 215 1.13 7.14 -9.51
N VAL A 216 0.37 6.08 -9.39
CA VAL A 216 -0.29 5.63 -8.15
C VAL A 216 0.19 4.23 -7.84
N HIS A 217 0.73 4.05 -6.65
CA HIS A 217 1.21 2.77 -6.15
C HIS A 217 0.06 1.81 -5.79
N ARG A 218 -1.07 2.34 -5.32
CA ARG A 218 -2.30 1.70 -4.82
C ARG A 218 -2.22 1.19 -3.38
N ASP A 219 -1.08 0.66 -2.97
CA ASP A 219 -0.88 0.10 -1.63
C ASP A 219 0.30 0.78 -0.90
N PHE A 220 0.39 2.13 -1.06
CA PHE A 220 1.38 2.97 -0.40
C PHE A 220 1.01 3.17 1.08
N MET A 221 1.40 2.22 1.92
CA MET A 221 1.05 2.17 3.34
C MET A 221 2.20 1.59 4.17
N ALA A 222 2.17 1.79 5.49
CA ALA A 222 3.28 1.50 6.40
C ALA A 222 3.82 0.06 6.32
N ARG A 223 2.98 -0.93 6.02
CA ARG A 223 3.42 -2.32 5.86
C ARG A 223 4.26 -2.57 4.62
N ASN A 224 4.14 -1.72 3.60
CA ASN A 224 4.84 -1.84 2.32
C ASN A 224 6.02 -0.86 2.22
N LEU A 225 6.36 -0.16 3.31
CA LEU A 225 7.52 0.71 3.42
C LEU A 225 8.58 0.03 4.30
N MET A 226 9.77 -0.20 3.73
CA MET A 226 10.89 -0.84 4.43
C MET A 226 11.77 0.20 5.09
N VAL A 227 12.16 -0.04 6.33
CA VAL A 227 13.09 0.80 7.08
C VAL A 227 14.52 0.35 6.75
N MET A 228 15.27 1.21 6.06
CA MET A 228 16.64 0.92 5.66
C MET A 228 17.62 1.68 6.58
N PRO A 229 18.41 0.96 7.40
CA PRO A 229 19.45 1.59 8.23
C PRO A 229 20.59 2.13 7.34
N GLY A 230 21.10 3.33 7.66
CA GLY A 230 22.24 3.91 6.97
C GLY A 230 21.97 4.48 5.57
N GLY A 231 20.71 4.64 5.18
CA GLY A 231 20.33 5.27 3.91
C GLY A 231 20.76 6.74 3.86
N ARG A 232 21.13 7.24 2.67
CA ARG A 232 21.28 8.68 2.43
C ARG A 232 19.90 9.30 2.60
N GLU A 233 19.78 10.31 3.47
CA GLU A 233 18.59 11.16 3.46
C GLU A 233 18.38 11.63 2.02
N LEU A 234 17.22 11.36 1.45
CA LEU A 234 16.79 12.05 0.23
C LEU A 234 16.86 13.53 0.59
N HIS A 235 17.68 14.29 -0.13
CA HIS A 235 17.83 15.72 0.11
C HIS A 235 16.51 16.43 -0.16
N ALA A 236 15.60 16.36 0.83
CA ALA A 236 14.47 17.27 0.92
C ALA A 236 15.01 18.63 1.31
N VAL A 237 14.50 19.67 0.68
CA VAL A 237 14.74 21.08 0.99
C VAL A 237 14.80 21.26 2.51
N SER A 238 15.96 21.65 3.01
CA SER A 238 16.31 21.69 4.43
C SER A 238 15.36 22.57 5.21
N ASP A 239 14.58 21.98 6.12
CA ASP A 239 14.04 22.70 7.24
C ASP A 239 15.06 22.61 8.40
N ARG A 240 15.57 23.75 8.83
CA ARG A 240 16.62 23.87 9.85
C ARG A 240 16.02 23.55 11.22
N GLY A 241 16.47 22.48 11.82
CA GLY A 241 16.37 22.32 13.27
C GLY A 241 15.85 20.99 13.77
N SER A 242 16.74 20.13 14.14
CA SER A 242 16.87 19.22 15.27
C SER A 242 17.56 17.93 14.87
N SER A 243 18.84 17.86 15.06
CA SER A 243 19.56 16.58 15.13
C SER A 243 19.19 15.88 16.44
N ILE A 244 18.39 14.81 16.35
CA ILE A 244 18.29 13.84 17.45
C ILE A 244 19.57 13.01 17.37
N SER A 245 20.52 13.34 18.24
CA SER A 245 21.79 12.63 18.40
C SER A 245 21.50 11.17 18.79
N GLY A 246 21.88 10.21 17.94
CA GLY A 246 21.92 8.79 18.31
C GLY A 246 21.25 7.77 17.37
N MET A 247 20.41 8.17 16.43
CA MET A 247 19.92 7.27 15.37
C MET A 247 20.58 7.65 14.06
N GLY A 248 21.27 6.68 13.42
CA GLY A 248 21.79 6.83 12.06
C GLY A 248 20.72 7.26 11.07
N ALA A 249 21.10 7.82 9.94
CA ALA A 249 20.16 8.19 8.89
C ALA A 249 19.27 6.98 8.52
N ILE A 250 17.96 7.15 8.60
CA ILE A 250 16.96 6.15 8.18
C ILE A 250 16.41 6.63 6.83
N SER A 251 16.31 5.73 5.86
CA SER A 251 15.58 5.98 4.63
C SER A 251 14.50 4.90 4.45
N LEU A 252 13.49 5.21 3.64
CA LEU A 252 12.41 4.27 3.36
C LEU A 252 12.54 3.69 1.96
N GLY A 253 12.34 2.36 1.86
CA GLY A 253 12.21 1.65 0.60
C GLY A 253 10.77 1.20 0.37
N VAL A 254 10.36 1.07 -0.89
CA VAL A 254 8.96 0.80 -1.28
C VAL A 254 8.85 -0.61 -1.84
N LEU A 255 7.88 -1.37 -1.33
CA LEU A 255 7.52 -2.74 -1.76
C LEU A 255 6.11 -2.78 -2.34
N ASP A 256 5.73 -3.90 -2.97
CA ASP A 256 4.35 -4.22 -3.41
C ASP A 256 3.81 -3.25 -4.48
N PHE A 257 4.65 -2.86 -5.41
CA PHE A 257 4.41 -1.81 -6.41
C PHE A 257 3.96 -2.32 -7.79
N GLN A 258 3.92 -3.63 -8.03
CA GLN A 258 3.67 -4.21 -9.36
C GLN A 258 2.28 -3.88 -9.93
N ASP A 259 1.33 -3.52 -9.06
CA ASP A 259 -0.04 -3.13 -9.44
C ASP A 259 -0.21 -1.60 -9.65
N ALA A 260 0.91 -0.88 -9.78
CA ALA A 260 0.90 0.56 -9.97
C ALA A 260 0.16 0.96 -11.26
N VAL A 261 -0.50 2.11 -11.19
CA VAL A 261 -1.36 2.64 -12.26
C VAL A 261 -1.11 4.14 -12.48
N TYR A 262 -1.73 4.73 -13.51
CA TYR A 262 -1.80 6.16 -13.72
C TYR A 262 -3.20 6.66 -13.34
N GLY A 263 -3.32 7.37 -12.22
CA GLY A 263 -4.61 7.66 -11.60
C GLY A 263 -4.66 8.92 -10.73
N PRO A 264 -5.74 9.11 -9.98
CA PRO A 264 -5.96 10.29 -9.14
C PRO A 264 -4.82 10.51 -8.13
N ILE A 265 -4.30 11.75 -8.09
CA ILE A 265 -3.18 12.14 -7.22
C ILE A 265 -3.45 11.92 -5.74
N THR A 266 -4.70 11.89 -5.32
CA THR A 266 -5.12 11.72 -3.92
C THR A 266 -5.07 10.28 -3.43
N TYR A 267 -4.88 9.27 -4.33
CA TYR A 267 -5.01 7.86 -3.95
C TYR A 267 -3.99 7.43 -2.90
N ASP A 268 -2.71 7.67 -3.16
CA ASP A 268 -1.64 7.15 -2.30
C ASP A 268 -1.48 7.93 -1.00
N ILE A 269 -1.71 9.24 -1.00
CA ILE A 269 -1.75 9.99 0.27
C ILE A 269 -2.93 9.52 1.13
N ALA A 270 -4.11 9.26 0.54
CA ALA A 270 -5.22 8.66 1.26
C ALA A 270 -4.87 7.25 1.79
N SER A 271 -4.11 6.45 1.02
CA SER A 271 -3.61 5.15 1.45
C SER A 271 -2.69 5.23 2.66
N LEU A 272 -1.80 6.23 2.68
CA LEU A 272 -0.82 6.44 3.74
C LEU A 272 -1.47 6.90 5.05
N VAL A 273 -2.34 7.91 5.00
CA VAL A 273 -2.92 8.52 6.22
C VAL A 273 -4.18 7.81 6.71
N ARG A 274 -4.84 7.02 5.85
CA ARG A 274 -6.00 6.16 6.16
C ARG A 274 -5.65 4.70 5.90
N ASP A 275 -4.56 4.26 6.50
CA ASP A 275 -3.96 2.94 6.35
C ASP A 275 -4.95 1.81 6.68
N ALA A 276 -4.81 0.66 6.00
CA ALA A 276 -5.65 -0.50 6.23
C ALA A 276 -5.38 -1.20 7.57
N PHE A 277 -4.23 -0.96 8.19
CA PHE A 277 -3.78 -1.65 9.41
C PHE A 277 -3.50 -0.73 10.58
N LEU A 278 -3.26 0.56 10.33
CA LEU A 278 -2.98 1.58 11.33
C LEU A 278 -4.08 2.63 11.34
N SER A 279 -4.33 3.20 12.52
CA SER A 279 -5.24 4.33 12.70
C SER A 279 -4.53 5.46 13.41
N TRP A 280 -4.70 6.66 12.90
CA TRP A 280 -4.18 7.89 13.48
C TRP A 280 -5.32 8.79 13.93
N ASP A 281 -5.04 9.66 14.90
CA ASP A 281 -5.96 10.73 15.21
C ASP A 281 -6.11 11.71 14.03
N GLU A 282 -7.17 12.50 14.06
CA GLU A 282 -7.52 13.39 12.96
C GLU A 282 -6.51 14.52 12.79
N ASP A 283 -5.90 14.97 13.90
CA ASP A 283 -4.91 16.04 13.89
C ASP A 283 -3.63 15.61 13.17
N PHE A 284 -3.18 14.37 13.39
CA PHE A 284 -2.03 13.83 12.67
C PHE A 284 -2.33 13.60 11.18
N VAL A 285 -3.51 13.05 10.86
CA VAL A 285 -3.94 12.88 9.47
C VAL A 285 -3.97 14.22 8.74
N LEU A 286 -4.51 15.25 9.38
CA LEU A 286 -4.57 16.60 8.83
C LEU A 286 -3.17 17.19 8.64
N ASP A 287 -2.30 17.10 9.65
CA ASP A 287 -0.92 17.64 9.58
C ASP A 287 -0.12 16.99 8.44
N ILE A 288 -0.11 15.67 8.33
CA ILE A 288 0.60 14.98 7.25
C ILE A 288 0.01 15.34 5.88
N THR A 289 -1.32 15.47 5.78
CA THR A 289 -1.98 15.81 4.51
C THR A 289 -1.67 17.25 4.09
N VAL A 290 -1.63 18.21 5.03
CA VAL A 290 -1.21 19.61 4.77
C VAL A 290 0.23 19.64 4.28
N ARG A 291 1.15 18.95 4.97
CA ARG A 291 2.57 18.93 4.60
C ARG A 291 2.81 18.28 3.23
N TYR A 292 2.05 17.21 2.93
CA TYR A 292 2.07 16.64 1.59
C TYR A 292 1.62 17.68 0.56
N TRP A 293 0.46 18.33 0.77
CA TRP A 293 -0.09 19.30 -0.16
C TRP A 293 0.86 20.47 -0.40
N GLU A 294 1.45 21.04 0.66
CA GLU A 294 2.42 22.13 0.56
C GLU A 294 3.66 21.73 -0.24
N LYS A 295 4.28 20.59 0.11
CA LYS A 295 5.47 20.07 -0.58
C LYS A 295 5.17 19.73 -2.04
N ALA A 296 4.06 19.05 -2.31
CA ALA A 296 3.64 18.65 -3.65
C ALA A 296 3.37 19.88 -4.53
N ARG A 297 2.71 20.90 -3.99
CA ARG A 297 2.45 22.17 -4.69
C ARG A 297 3.75 22.90 -5.02
N LEU A 298 4.66 23.01 -4.07
CA LEU A 298 5.99 23.61 -4.29
C LEU A 298 6.81 22.85 -5.33
N ALA A 299 6.65 21.54 -5.41
CA ALA A 299 7.28 20.68 -6.40
C ALA A 299 6.59 20.72 -7.79
N GLY A 300 5.46 21.44 -7.93
CA GLY A 300 4.74 21.59 -9.19
C GLY A 300 3.75 20.45 -9.51
N LEU A 301 3.43 19.59 -8.54
CA LEU A 301 2.38 18.58 -8.71
C LEU A 301 0.97 19.23 -8.76
N PRO A 302 0.02 18.64 -9.49
CA PRO A 302 -1.31 19.22 -9.72
C PRO A 302 -2.26 18.96 -8.53
N VAL A 303 -1.93 19.52 -7.36
CA VAL A 303 -2.72 19.38 -6.11
C VAL A 303 -3.74 20.51 -5.89
N GLY A 304 -3.84 21.47 -6.84
CA GLY A 304 -4.70 22.65 -6.70
C GLY A 304 -4.15 23.67 -5.69
N ASP A 305 -4.78 24.85 -5.67
CA ASP A 305 -4.38 25.97 -4.80
C ASP A 305 -5.21 26.07 -3.51
N ASP A 306 -6.33 25.37 -3.42
CA ASP A 306 -7.21 25.31 -2.25
C ASP A 306 -7.01 23.99 -1.50
N PHE A 307 -6.49 24.10 -0.27
CA PHE A 307 -6.31 22.93 0.58
C PHE A 307 -7.63 22.25 0.96
N GLY A 308 -8.70 23.01 1.14
CA GLY A 308 -10.02 22.44 1.49
C GLY A 308 -10.57 21.54 0.37
N GLU A 309 -10.41 21.95 -0.91
CA GLU A 309 -10.76 21.12 -2.06
C GLU A 309 -9.87 19.87 -2.15
N PHE A 310 -8.56 20.05 -1.91
CA PHE A 310 -7.62 18.93 -1.87
C PHE A 310 -7.96 17.92 -0.77
N TYR A 311 -8.17 18.39 0.46
CA TYR A 311 -8.51 17.55 1.60
C TYR A 311 -9.83 16.79 1.39
N ARG A 312 -10.85 17.50 0.86
CA ARG A 312 -12.09 16.84 0.45
C ARG A 312 -11.85 15.70 -0.54
N ALA A 313 -11.00 15.92 -1.55
CA ALA A 313 -10.67 14.89 -2.54
C ALA A 313 -9.94 13.69 -1.91
N VAL A 314 -9.04 13.92 -0.93
CA VAL A 314 -8.38 12.86 -0.15
C VAL A 314 -9.39 12.07 0.67
N GLU A 315 -10.34 12.72 1.34
CA GLU A 315 -11.37 12.02 2.14
C GLU A 315 -12.32 11.18 1.29
N TRP A 316 -12.72 11.68 0.12
CA TRP A 316 -13.57 10.91 -0.81
C TRP A 316 -12.83 9.72 -1.42
N MET A 317 -11.54 9.86 -1.68
CA MET A 317 -10.70 8.74 -2.10
C MET A 317 -10.51 7.74 -0.95
N GLY A 318 -10.30 8.22 0.27
CA GLY A 318 -10.26 7.39 1.48
C GLY A 318 -11.55 6.59 1.67
N LEU A 319 -12.72 7.22 1.48
CA LEU A 319 -14.01 6.54 1.52
C LEU A 319 -14.11 5.39 0.53
N GLN A 320 -13.74 5.62 -0.74
CA GLN A 320 -13.71 4.57 -1.76
C GLN A 320 -12.82 3.41 -1.31
N ARG A 321 -11.63 3.70 -0.79
CA ARG A 321 -10.71 2.69 -0.27
C ARG A 321 -11.28 1.93 0.91
N HIS A 322 -11.96 2.59 1.85
CA HIS A 322 -12.59 1.93 2.99
C HIS A 322 -13.68 0.94 2.55
N LEU A 323 -14.53 1.32 1.58
CA LEU A 323 -15.52 0.40 1.01
C LEU A 323 -14.86 -0.80 0.31
N LYS A 324 -13.80 -0.57 -0.49
CA LYS A 324 -12.99 -1.62 -1.10
C LYS A 324 -12.41 -2.57 -0.03
N ILE A 325 -11.82 -2.01 1.04
CA ILE A 325 -11.18 -2.80 2.12
C ILE A 325 -12.21 -3.65 2.86
N LEU A 326 -13.40 -3.14 3.16
CA LEU A 326 -14.50 -3.93 3.74
C LEU A 326 -14.79 -5.17 2.89
N GLY A 327 -14.87 -5.01 1.56
CA GLY A 327 -15.06 -6.13 0.64
C GLY A 327 -13.88 -7.09 0.61
N ILE A 328 -12.65 -6.58 0.59
CA ILE A 328 -11.42 -7.41 0.61
C ILE A 328 -11.34 -8.20 1.91
N PHE A 329 -11.57 -7.59 3.07
CA PHE A 329 -11.47 -8.24 4.37
C PHE A 329 -12.54 -9.33 4.54
N ALA A 330 -13.77 -9.08 4.09
CA ALA A 330 -14.80 -10.11 4.02
C ALA A 330 -14.37 -11.27 3.11
N ARG A 331 -13.83 -11.00 1.92
CA ARG A 331 -13.34 -12.01 1.00
C ARG A 331 -12.19 -12.84 1.58
N LEU A 332 -11.18 -12.19 2.16
CA LEU A 332 -10.03 -12.87 2.79
C LEU A 332 -10.48 -13.81 3.93
N THR A 333 -11.50 -13.42 4.68
CA THR A 333 -12.04 -14.26 5.74
C THR A 333 -12.86 -15.42 5.19
N LEU A 334 -13.83 -15.12 4.32
CA LEU A 334 -14.84 -16.12 3.90
C LEU A 334 -14.31 -17.08 2.84
N ARG A 335 -13.48 -16.58 1.91
CA ARG A 335 -12.90 -17.39 0.84
C ARG A 335 -11.56 -18.01 1.25
N ASP A 336 -10.68 -17.21 1.87
CA ASP A 336 -9.27 -17.58 2.09
C ASP A 336 -9.00 -18.06 3.52
N GLY A 337 -10.05 -18.16 4.38
CA GLY A 337 -9.95 -18.73 5.73
C GLY A 337 -9.10 -17.89 6.71
N LYS A 338 -9.05 -16.57 6.54
CA LYS A 338 -8.24 -15.63 7.37
C LYS A 338 -9.14 -14.79 8.30
N PRO A 339 -9.68 -15.35 9.41
CA PRO A 339 -10.78 -14.74 10.20
C PRO A 339 -10.40 -13.40 10.86
N LYS A 340 -9.13 -13.15 11.11
CA LYS A 340 -8.66 -11.93 11.78
C LYS A 340 -9.05 -10.63 11.05
N TYR A 341 -9.25 -10.68 9.72
CA TYR A 341 -9.57 -9.48 8.94
C TYR A 341 -10.97 -8.92 9.22
N LEU A 342 -11.95 -9.77 9.56
CA LEU A 342 -13.29 -9.29 9.92
C LEU A 342 -13.34 -8.54 11.25
N LEU A 343 -12.39 -8.76 12.14
CA LEU A 343 -12.29 -8.03 13.40
C LEU A 343 -12.07 -6.52 13.20
N ASP A 344 -11.47 -6.13 12.07
CA ASP A 344 -11.17 -4.74 11.73
C ASP A 344 -12.33 -4.02 10.99
N THR A 345 -13.34 -4.73 10.54
CA THR A 345 -14.43 -4.11 9.75
C THR A 345 -15.18 -3.00 10.49
N PRO A 346 -15.45 -3.05 11.83
CA PRO A 346 -16.10 -1.95 12.55
C PRO A 346 -15.31 -0.63 12.43
N ARG A 347 -13.99 -0.68 12.38
CA ARG A 347 -13.13 0.49 12.22
C ARG A 347 -13.38 1.17 10.87
N PHE A 348 -13.46 0.40 9.78
CA PHE A 348 -13.72 0.95 8.44
C PHE A 348 -15.14 1.48 8.28
N ILE A 349 -16.14 0.85 8.92
CA ILE A 349 -17.49 1.39 9.01
C ILE A 349 -17.45 2.73 9.75
N GLY A 350 -16.70 2.82 10.85
CA GLY A 350 -16.47 4.08 11.58
C GLY A 350 -15.89 5.18 10.71
N TYR A 351 -14.85 4.88 9.93
CA TYR A 351 -14.25 5.84 8.98
C TYR A 351 -15.21 6.27 7.87
N ALA A 352 -15.90 5.32 7.26
CA ALA A 352 -16.88 5.64 6.23
C ALA A 352 -18.00 6.56 6.79
N ARG A 353 -18.48 6.28 7.99
CA ARG A 353 -19.48 7.12 8.68
C ARG A 353 -18.96 8.51 9.02
N ALA A 354 -17.71 8.62 9.51
CA ALA A 354 -17.07 9.90 9.82
C ALA A 354 -16.96 10.78 8.56
N THR A 355 -16.56 10.20 7.42
CA THR A 355 -16.53 10.91 6.14
C THR A 355 -17.96 11.31 5.69
N CYS A 356 -18.94 10.42 5.80
CA CYS A 356 -20.33 10.73 5.45
C CYS A 356 -20.92 11.87 6.30
N ALA A 357 -20.57 11.96 7.58
CA ALA A 357 -21.03 13.01 8.47
C ALA A 357 -20.50 14.41 8.08
N ARG A 358 -19.32 14.48 7.47
CA ARG A 358 -18.71 15.77 7.01
C ARG A 358 -19.31 16.27 5.71
N TYR A 359 -19.83 15.40 4.86
CA TYR A 359 -20.29 15.77 3.53
C TYR A 359 -21.77 15.44 3.33
N ARG A 360 -22.61 16.47 3.26
CA ARG A 360 -24.08 16.33 3.06
C ARG A 360 -24.42 15.45 1.86
N ALA A 361 -23.62 15.50 0.81
CA ALA A 361 -23.81 14.70 -0.41
C ALA A 361 -23.67 13.19 -0.16
N LEU A 362 -23.04 12.78 0.93
CA LEU A 362 -22.85 11.38 1.35
C LEU A 362 -23.89 10.94 2.40
N GLY A 363 -24.88 11.80 2.74
CA GLY A 363 -25.98 11.44 3.66
C GLY A 363 -26.71 10.15 3.27
N PRO A 364 -27.04 9.91 1.99
CA PRO A 364 -27.65 8.65 1.57
C PRO A 364 -26.78 7.42 1.84
N LEU A 365 -25.45 7.53 1.74
CA LEU A 365 -24.53 6.45 2.09
C LEU A 365 -24.52 6.18 3.60
N MET A 366 -24.61 7.22 4.43
CA MET A 366 -24.72 7.05 5.89
C MET A 366 -25.96 6.20 6.25
N VAL A 367 -27.13 6.54 5.68
CA VAL A 367 -28.38 5.80 5.89
C VAL A 367 -28.23 4.35 5.43
N LEU A 368 -27.60 4.15 4.27
CA LEU A 368 -27.39 2.81 3.73
C LEU A 368 -26.46 1.97 4.61
N LEU A 369 -25.39 2.56 5.16
CA LEU A 369 -24.50 1.88 6.10
C LEU A 369 -25.25 1.50 7.38
N ASP A 370 -26.18 2.34 7.88
CA ASP A 370 -26.99 2.02 9.03
C ASP A 370 -27.96 0.85 8.73
N GLU A 371 -28.58 0.83 7.55
CA GLU A 371 -29.42 -0.29 7.09
C GLU A 371 -28.62 -1.61 7.03
N ILE A 372 -27.39 -1.56 6.46
CA ILE A 372 -26.51 -2.74 6.32
C ILE A 372 -26.03 -3.25 7.69
N GLU A 373 -25.70 -2.34 8.61
CA GLU A 373 -25.22 -2.69 9.95
C GLU A 373 -26.35 -3.09 10.91
N GLY A 374 -27.61 -2.88 10.54
CA GLY A 374 -28.77 -3.14 11.41
C GLY A 374 -28.91 -2.10 12.52
N ASN A 375 -28.35 -0.91 12.33
CA ASN A 375 -28.49 0.20 13.27
C ASN A 375 -29.84 0.90 13.02
N GLU A 376 -30.62 1.14 14.10
CA GLU A 376 -31.82 1.96 13.99
C GLU A 376 -31.45 3.39 13.60
N THR A 377 -32.00 3.88 12.49
CA THR A 377 -31.86 5.28 12.10
C THR A 377 -32.61 6.14 13.13
N ARG A 378 -31.87 6.75 14.06
CA ARG A 378 -32.47 7.74 14.97
C ARG A 378 -32.80 8.99 14.13
N VAL A 379 -34.03 9.05 13.66
CA VAL A 379 -34.59 10.29 13.09
C VAL A 379 -34.80 11.25 14.29
N GLY A 380 -33.81 12.14 14.46
CA GLY A 380 -33.98 13.24 15.42
C GLY A 380 -35.03 14.19 14.88
N TYR A 381 -36.20 14.18 15.48
CA TYR A 381 -37.14 15.28 15.31
C TYR A 381 -36.57 16.50 16.02
N THR A 382 -36.04 17.45 15.28
CA THR A 382 -35.80 18.82 15.74
C THR A 382 -37.15 19.55 15.65
N PHE A 383 -37.74 19.83 16.79
CA PHE A 383 -38.84 20.77 16.91
C PHE A 383 -38.34 22.20 16.80
#